data_e411f03404fd60e02a95455cff0b15de
#
_entry.id   e411f03404fd60e02a95455cff0b15de
#
_cell.length_a   1.000
_cell.length_b   1.000
_cell.length_c   1.000
_cell.angle_alpha   90.00
_cell.angle_beta   90.00
_cell.angle_gamma   90.00
#
_symmetry.space_group_name_H-M   'P 1'
#
loop_
_entity.id
_entity.type
_entity.pdbx_description
1 polymer ?
#
loop_
_entity_poly.entity_id
_entity_poly.type
_entity_poly.pdbx_seq_one_letter_code
_entity_poly.pdbx_strand_id
1 'polypeptide(L)'
;MTDRYRIAPGASVSLADRTTDDDGGLDKDEGEDRLRDNGHGFDFRDARTAGEALIAAKVDRLRIGVPFPLSMHAELLYYWLSSLGLPAPQGVDIKTMPPPLMADAIEAGEIDAFCVGEPWGSIAVENGVGALLLPGKSIWSFSPEKVLAVRSDWASAETGLSARLIRAVYRSGRWIADPESRLLTAELLSRPEYLDLPPEVIERALSGNLIISSRGEQRTVDGFVGFHKGAANFPWRSQAQWIANQLAARMGLDREESLRQAAQVFRPDLYRAALEGIALDLPGASSKIEGSIEVETPVASEYGRLTLPPDLFFDRRTFDPDATIRSKITHKN
;
A
#
# COMPACT_ATOMS: atom_id res chain seq x y z
N MET A 1 -2.01 -28.19 -0.70
CA MET A 1 -2.55 -26.81 -0.81
C MET A 1 -1.33 -25.90 -0.85
N THR A 2 -0.93 -25.49 -2.03
CA THR A 2 0.22 -24.60 -2.24
C THR A 2 -0.31 -23.17 -2.22
N ASP A 3 -0.10 -22.47 -1.09
CA ASP A 3 -0.32 -21.04 -1.01
C ASP A 3 0.63 -20.34 -1.99
N ARG A 4 0.08 -19.90 -3.11
CA ARG A 4 0.79 -19.12 -4.11
C ARG A 4 0.85 -17.68 -3.63
N TYR A 5 2.00 -17.27 -3.13
CA TYR A 5 2.25 -15.85 -2.80
C TYR A 5 2.31 -15.04 -4.11
N ARG A 6 1.28 -14.26 -4.37
CA ARG A 6 1.24 -13.31 -5.49
C ARG A 6 1.79 -11.97 -5.03
N ILE A 7 2.77 -11.45 -5.74
CA ILE A 7 3.26 -10.08 -5.56
C ILE A 7 2.26 -9.15 -6.24
N ALA A 8 1.52 -8.36 -5.47
CA ALA A 8 0.67 -7.31 -5.99
C ALA A 8 1.39 -5.96 -5.87
N PRO A 9 1.50 -5.19 -6.95
CA PRO A 9 2.03 -3.83 -6.90
C PRO A 9 0.99 -2.85 -6.38
N GLY A 10 1.40 -1.79 -5.69
CA GLY A 10 0.65 -0.62 -5.27
C GLY A 10 -0.76 -0.84 -4.70
N ALA A 11 -1.13 -0.09 -3.68
CA ALA A 11 -2.50 -0.08 -3.18
C ALA A 11 -3.32 0.98 -3.92
N SER A 12 -4.57 0.66 -4.28
CA SER A 12 -5.58 1.62 -4.75
C SER A 12 -6.88 1.44 -3.98
N VAL A 13 -7.65 2.51 -3.88
CA VAL A 13 -9.02 2.47 -3.37
C VAL A 13 -9.95 2.68 -4.56
N SER A 14 -10.90 1.77 -4.75
CA SER A 14 -11.89 1.80 -5.82
C SER A 14 -13.28 1.89 -5.23
N LEU A 15 -14.16 2.64 -5.91
CA LEU A 15 -15.59 2.79 -5.57
C LEU A 15 -16.46 2.01 -6.54
N ALA A 16 -17.61 1.54 -6.04
CA ALA A 16 -18.67 1.02 -6.86
C ALA A 16 -19.29 2.14 -7.71
N ASP A 17 -19.44 1.88 -9.00
CA ASP A 17 -20.27 2.68 -9.88
C ASP A 17 -21.71 2.16 -9.74
N ARG A 18 -22.50 2.79 -8.86
CA ARG A 18 -23.90 2.40 -8.64
C ARG A 18 -24.84 3.23 -9.50
N THR A 19 -25.26 2.64 -10.60
CA THR A 19 -26.55 2.99 -11.19
C THR A 19 -27.65 2.21 -10.47
N THR A 20 -28.54 2.89 -9.77
CA THR A 20 -29.76 2.24 -9.28
C THR A 20 -30.64 1.94 -10.48
N ASP A 21 -30.89 0.65 -10.73
CA ASP A 21 -31.97 0.21 -11.60
C ASP A 21 -33.30 0.68 -10.99
N ASP A 22 -33.79 1.82 -11.47
CA ASP A 22 -35.19 2.15 -11.41
C ASP A 22 -35.60 2.61 -12.83
N ASP A 23 -36.65 1.99 -13.35
CA ASP A 23 -37.15 2.06 -14.71
C ASP A 23 -37.15 3.46 -15.34
N GLY A 24 -36.18 3.73 -16.17
CA GLY A 24 -36.16 4.93 -16.99
C GLY A 24 -34.73 5.20 -17.48
N GLY A 25 -34.46 4.82 -18.74
CA GLY A 25 -33.16 4.88 -19.38
C GLY A 25 -32.32 6.10 -19.05
N LEU A 26 -31.51 5.99 -18.03
CA LEU A 26 -30.50 6.95 -17.63
C LEU A 26 -29.12 6.37 -17.94
N ASP A 27 -28.31 7.22 -18.53
CA ASP A 27 -27.00 6.95 -19.07
C ASP A 27 -26.04 6.41 -17.98
N LYS A 28 -25.18 5.44 -18.34
CA LYS A 28 -24.17 4.84 -17.46
C LYS A 28 -23.11 5.83 -16.92
N ASP A 29 -23.20 7.08 -17.31
CA ASP A 29 -22.27 8.17 -16.97
C ASP A 29 -22.54 8.86 -15.60
N GLU A 30 -23.61 8.51 -14.88
CA GLU A 30 -24.08 9.33 -13.74
C GLU A 30 -23.41 9.04 -12.37
N GLY A 31 -22.71 7.92 -12.20
CA GLY A 31 -22.16 7.55 -10.89
C GLY A 31 -20.97 8.42 -10.45
N GLU A 32 -20.05 8.69 -11.37
CA GLU A 32 -18.92 9.60 -11.14
C GLU A 32 -19.36 11.07 -11.09
N ASP A 33 -20.36 11.44 -11.89
CA ASP A 33 -20.94 12.76 -11.88
C ASP A 33 -21.67 13.04 -10.57
N ARG A 34 -22.28 12.06 -9.91
CA ARG A 34 -22.90 12.27 -8.59
C ARG A 34 -21.91 12.69 -7.51
N LEU A 35 -20.68 12.16 -7.48
CA LEU A 35 -19.63 12.64 -6.59
C LEU A 35 -19.15 14.04 -7.01
N ARG A 36 -19.15 14.36 -8.32
CA ARG A 36 -18.85 15.68 -8.85
C ARG A 36 -20.05 16.64 -8.74
N ASP A 37 -21.24 16.16 -9.06
CA ASP A 37 -22.51 16.95 -9.02
C ASP A 37 -22.94 17.36 -7.61
N ASN A 38 -22.52 16.62 -6.59
CA ASN A 38 -22.71 17.05 -5.18
C ASN A 38 -21.75 18.17 -4.74
N GLY A 39 -21.02 18.79 -5.67
CA GLY A 39 -20.10 19.90 -5.38
C GLY A 39 -18.80 19.47 -4.70
N HIS A 40 -18.54 18.19 -4.59
CA HIS A 40 -17.30 17.63 -4.05
C HIS A 40 -16.36 17.24 -5.19
N GLY A 41 -15.68 18.24 -5.77
CA GLY A 41 -14.51 17.95 -6.63
C GLY A 41 -13.41 17.34 -5.76
N PHE A 42 -12.99 16.12 -6.04
CA PHE A 42 -11.78 15.56 -5.44
C PHE A 42 -10.66 15.41 -6.47
N ASP A 43 -9.43 15.64 -6.02
CA ASP A 43 -8.24 15.32 -6.81
C ASP A 43 -7.82 13.88 -6.48
N PHE A 44 -7.61 13.07 -7.51
CA PHE A 44 -7.12 11.68 -7.40
C PHE A 44 -5.85 11.53 -6.54
N ARG A 45 -5.10 12.62 -6.32
CA ARG A 45 -3.89 12.64 -5.48
C ARG A 45 -4.10 13.19 -4.09
N ASP A 46 -5.26 13.79 -3.81
CA ASP A 46 -5.56 14.39 -2.52
C ASP A 46 -6.40 13.45 -1.67
N ALA A 47 -5.72 12.74 -0.74
CA ALA A 47 -6.36 11.81 0.16
C ALA A 47 -7.38 12.48 1.10
N ARG A 48 -7.23 13.79 1.40
CA ARG A 48 -8.19 14.50 2.25
C ARG A 48 -9.50 14.72 1.51
N THR A 49 -9.46 15.38 0.36
CA THR A 49 -10.67 15.68 -0.41
C THR A 49 -11.36 14.43 -0.91
N ALA A 50 -10.62 13.43 -1.37
CA ALA A 50 -11.17 12.14 -1.78
C ALA A 50 -11.88 11.41 -0.61
N GLY A 51 -11.30 11.44 0.59
CA GLY A 51 -11.90 10.79 1.76
C GLY A 51 -13.11 11.54 2.30
N GLU A 52 -13.07 12.87 2.30
CA GLU A 52 -14.23 13.71 2.68
C GLU A 52 -15.39 13.46 1.70
N ALA A 53 -15.14 13.37 0.40
CA ALA A 53 -16.13 13.02 -0.60
C ALA A 53 -16.71 11.61 -0.37
N LEU A 54 -15.87 10.61 -0.12
CA LEU A 54 -16.30 9.25 0.19
C LEU A 54 -17.19 9.20 1.44
N ILE A 55 -16.81 9.92 2.51
CA ILE A 55 -17.58 9.98 3.75
C ILE A 55 -18.91 10.70 3.55
N ALA A 56 -18.93 11.78 2.78
CA ALA A 56 -20.13 12.55 2.49
C ALA A 56 -21.12 11.79 1.59
N ALA A 57 -20.64 10.99 0.65
CA ALA A 57 -21.46 10.20 -0.25
C ALA A 57 -22.17 9.00 0.41
N LYS A 58 -21.78 8.64 1.64
CA LYS A 58 -22.40 7.50 2.33
C LYS A 58 -23.82 7.84 2.79
N VAL A 59 -24.77 6.97 2.43
CA VAL A 59 -26.15 7.01 2.95
C VAL A 59 -26.25 6.17 4.21
N ASP A 60 -25.56 5.01 4.20
CA ASP A 60 -25.50 4.06 5.30
C ASP A 60 -24.04 3.76 5.69
N ARG A 61 -23.82 2.67 6.43
CA ARG A 61 -22.49 2.20 6.77
C ARG A 61 -21.77 1.67 5.53
N LEU A 62 -20.62 2.29 5.18
CA LEU A 62 -19.80 1.86 4.03
C LEU A 62 -19.32 0.42 4.20
N ARG A 63 -19.57 -0.41 3.20
CA ARG A 63 -19.07 -1.78 3.09
C ARG A 63 -17.81 -1.78 2.24
N ILE A 64 -16.67 -2.11 2.84
CA ILE A 64 -15.38 -1.98 2.18
C ILE A 64 -14.66 -3.31 2.12
N GLY A 65 -14.31 -3.75 0.91
CA GLY A 65 -13.51 -4.94 0.66
C GLY A 65 -12.03 -4.74 0.96
N VAL A 66 -11.40 -5.69 1.65
CA VAL A 66 -9.95 -5.76 1.85
C VAL A 66 -9.45 -7.18 1.63
N PRO A 67 -8.19 -7.37 1.16
CA PRO A 67 -7.67 -8.72 0.90
C PRO A 67 -7.51 -9.56 2.17
N PHE A 68 -7.15 -8.92 3.26
CA PHE A 68 -6.90 -9.55 4.55
C PHE A 68 -7.02 -8.51 5.68
N PRO A 69 -7.59 -8.86 6.84
CA PRO A 69 -7.87 -7.90 7.92
C PRO A 69 -6.64 -7.20 8.52
N LEU A 70 -5.47 -7.83 8.41
CA LEU A 70 -4.19 -7.33 8.91
C LEU A 70 -3.22 -6.96 7.76
N SER A 71 -3.74 -6.71 6.56
CA SER A 71 -2.95 -6.26 5.42
C SER A 71 -2.63 -4.77 5.53
N MET A 72 -1.57 -4.32 4.86
CA MET A 72 -1.28 -2.89 4.74
C MET A 72 -2.41 -2.12 4.07
N HIS A 73 -3.17 -2.74 3.16
CA HIS A 73 -4.38 -2.15 2.57
C HIS A 73 -5.40 -1.78 3.65
N ALA A 74 -5.66 -2.70 4.58
CA ALA A 74 -6.56 -2.45 5.70
C ALA A 74 -5.99 -1.39 6.67
N GLU A 75 -4.69 -1.45 6.99
CA GLU A 75 -4.06 -0.49 7.90
C GLU A 75 -4.06 0.94 7.34
N LEU A 76 -3.75 1.11 6.04
CA LEU A 76 -3.81 2.41 5.37
C LEU A 76 -5.24 2.95 5.31
N LEU A 77 -6.22 2.08 4.99
CA LEU A 77 -7.63 2.43 4.96
C LEU A 77 -8.12 2.90 6.35
N TYR A 78 -7.79 2.16 7.40
CA TYR A 78 -8.20 2.51 8.77
C TYR A 78 -7.55 3.81 9.23
N TYR A 79 -6.26 3.98 8.95
CA TYR A 79 -5.55 5.21 9.26
C TYR A 79 -6.17 6.41 8.55
N TRP A 80 -6.41 6.29 7.24
CA TRP A 80 -6.99 7.33 6.41
C TRP A 80 -8.37 7.77 6.89
N LEU A 81 -9.32 6.84 6.99
CA LEU A 81 -10.70 7.15 7.41
C LEU A 81 -10.78 7.66 8.85
N SER A 82 -10.02 7.06 9.77
CA SER A 82 -10.01 7.51 11.17
C SER A 82 -9.44 8.93 11.32
N SER A 83 -8.42 9.29 10.53
CA SER A 83 -7.85 10.64 10.53
C SER A 83 -8.82 11.69 9.97
N LEU A 84 -9.81 11.27 9.18
CA LEU A 84 -10.88 12.13 8.65
C LEU A 84 -12.16 12.11 9.50
N GLY A 85 -12.12 11.48 10.67
CA GLY A 85 -13.24 11.48 11.61
C GLY A 85 -14.24 10.32 11.42
N LEU A 86 -13.98 9.36 10.51
CA LEU A 86 -14.75 8.12 10.43
C LEU A 86 -13.96 6.98 11.08
N PRO A 87 -14.25 6.62 12.35
CA PRO A 87 -13.52 5.57 13.04
C PRO A 87 -13.56 4.24 12.28
N ALA A 88 -12.43 3.71 11.90
CA ALA A 88 -12.32 2.43 11.19
C ALA A 88 -11.44 1.45 11.99
N PRO A 89 -11.85 0.17 12.08
CA PRO A 89 -12.97 -0.48 11.35
C PRO A 89 -14.36 -0.27 11.95
N GLN A 90 -14.52 0.38 13.12
CA GLN A 90 -15.79 0.41 13.86
C GLN A 90 -16.92 1.13 13.11
N GLY A 91 -16.62 2.19 12.37
CA GLY A 91 -17.57 3.03 11.62
C GLY A 91 -17.88 2.52 10.21
N VAL A 92 -17.24 1.43 9.77
CA VAL A 92 -17.40 0.81 8.45
C VAL A 92 -17.68 -0.68 8.58
N ASP A 93 -18.19 -1.31 7.53
CA ASP A 93 -18.37 -2.77 7.44
C ASP A 93 -17.25 -3.35 6.56
N ILE A 94 -16.28 -4.00 7.18
CA ILE A 94 -15.12 -4.57 6.48
C ILE A 94 -15.43 -5.98 6.02
N LYS A 95 -15.34 -6.19 4.70
CA LYS A 95 -15.48 -7.49 4.05
C LYS A 95 -14.10 -7.99 3.62
N THR A 96 -13.76 -9.21 4.02
CA THR A 96 -12.51 -9.86 3.59
C THR A 96 -12.78 -10.76 2.41
N MET A 97 -12.08 -10.52 1.30
CA MET A 97 -12.24 -11.32 0.09
C MET A 97 -10.94 -11.35 -0.75
N PRO A 98 -10.74 -12.40 -1.54
CA PRO A 98 -9.62 -12.47 -2.48
C PRO A 98 -9.64 -11.32 -3.50
N PRO A 99 -8.48 -10.72 -3.84
CA PRO A 99 -8.40 -9.62 -4.81
C PRO A 99 -9.11 -9.87 -6.14
N PRO A 100 -9.04 -11.07 -6.76
CA PRO A 100 -9.75 -11.34 -8.02
C PRO A 100 -11.28 -11.24 -7.96
N LEU A 101 -11.87 -11.31 -6.77
CA LEU A 101 -13.33 -11.26 -6.58
C LEU A 101 -13.86 -9.86 -6.26
N MET A 102 -12.98 -8.86 -6.15
CA MET A 102 -13.36 -7.51 -5.73
C MET A 102 -14.27 -6.81 -6.74
N ALA A 103 -13.98 -6.94 -8.04
CA ALA A 103 -14.79 -6.36 -9.11
C ALA A 103 -16.19 -6.99 -9.13
N ASP A 104 -16.29 -8.31 -9.06
CA ASP A 104 -17.56 -9.04 -9.02
C ASP A 104 -18.39 -8.65 -7.78
N ALA A 105 -17.74 -8.46 -6.64
CA ALA A 105 -18.42 -8.08 -5.39
C ALA A 105 -18.98 -6.63 -5.45
N ILE A 106 -18.29 -5.71 -6.15
CA ILE A 106 -18.84 -4.38 -6.45
C ILE A 106 -20.05 -4.49 -7.37
N GLU A 107 -19.92 -5.23 -8.47
CA GLU A 107 -21.01 -5.42 -9.44
C GLU A 107 -22.26 -6.03 -8.79
N ALA A 108 -22.06 -7.04 -7.93
CA ALA A 108 -23.15 -7.64 -7.15
C ALA A 108 -23.71 -6.74 -6.03
N GLY A 109 -23.11 -5.57 -5.80
CA GLY A 109 -23.51 -4.68 -4.72
C GLY A 109 -23.25 -5.21 -3.32
N GLU A 110 -22.33 -6.17 -3.15
CA GLU A 110 -21.93 -6.72 -1.85
C GLU A 110 -21.05 -5.76 -1.06
N ILE A 111 -20.23 -4.96 -1.77
CA ILE A 111 -19.38 -3.92 -1.23
C ILE A 111 -19.58 -2.60 -2.00
N ASP A 112 -19.30 -1.49 -1.34
CA ASP A 112 -19.40 -0.14 -1.90
C ASP A 112 -18.05 0.38 -2.41
N ALA A 113 -16.97 -0.10 -1.80
CA ALA A 113 -15.60 0.23 -2.16
C ALA A 113 -14.67 -0.93 -1.80
N PHE A 114 -13.45 -0.90 -2.30
CA PHE A 114 -12.40 -1.79 -1.83
C PHE A 114 -11.02 -1.12 -1.85
N CYS A 115 -10.12 -1.63 -1.02
CA CYS A 115 -8.71 -1.27 -1.01
C CYS A 115 -7.87 -2.52 -1.29
N VAL A 116 -7.17 -2.53 -2.42
CA VAL A 116 -6.45 -3.70 -2.91
C VAL A 116 -5.17 -3.29 -3.66
N GLY A 117 -4.26 -4.24 -3.85
CA GLY A 117 -3.11 -4.03 -4.73
C GLY A 117 -3.51 -4.07 -6.21
N GLU A 118 -2.92 -3.18 -7.02
CA GLU A 118 -3.07 -3.28 -8.46
C GLU A 118 -2.50 -4.62 -8.99
N PRO A 119 -3.06 -5.14 -10.11
CA PRO A 119 -3.96 -4.47 -11.06
C PRO A 119 -5.47 -4.67 -10.81
N TRP A 120 -5.88 -5.11 -9.65
CA TRP A 120 -7.29 -5.47 -9.38
C TRP A 120 -8.24 -4.28 -9.33
N GLY A 121 -7.74 -3.10 -8.95
CA GLY A 121 -8.49 -1.85 -9.07
C GLY A 121 -8.75 -1.49 -10.54
N SER A 122 -7.71 -1.59 -11.37
CA SER A 122 -7.81 -1.37 -12.81
C SER A 122 -8.76 -2.35 -13.50
N ILE A 123 -8.86 -3.60 -13.03
CA ILE A 123 -9.84 -4.57 -13.55
C ILE A 123 -11.29 -4.11 -13.30
N ALA A 124 -11.60 -3.55 -12.13
CA ALA A 124 -12.93 -3.01 -11.88
C ALA A 124 -13.28 -1.83 -12.80
N VAL A 125 -12.29 -0.99 -13.13
CA VAL A 125 -12.46 0.09 -14.11
C VAL A 125 -12.69 -0.46 -15.52
N GLU A 126 -11.91 -1.45 -15.95
CA GLU A 126 -12.07 -2.06 -17.28
C GLU A 126 -13.39 -2.79 -17.45
N ASN A 127 -13.88 -3.42 -16.38
CA ASN A 127 -15.20 -4.04 -16.37
C ASN A 127 -16.35 -3.01 -16.32
N GLY A 128 -16.06 -1.71 -16.13
CA GLY A 128 -17.05 -0.65 -16.03
C GLY A 128 -17.86 -0.67 -14.74
N VAL A 129 -17.39 -1.39 -13.71
CA VAL A 129 -18.11 -1.56 -12.44
C VAL A 129 -17.56 -0.69 -11.30
N GLY A 130 -16.47 0.04 -11.54
CA GLY A 130 -15.85 0.89 -10.53
C GLY A 130 -14.92 1.95 -11.10
N ALA A 131 -14.55 2.90 -10.25
CA ALA A 131 -13.55 3.94 -10.53
C ALA A 131 -12.45 3.93 -9.46
N LEU A 132 -11.20 4.30 -9.83
CA LEU A 132 -10.13 4.49 -8.87
C LEU A 132 -10.29 5.81 -8.13
N LEU A 133 -10.46 5.76 -6.82
CA LEU A 133 -10.66 6.95 -5.99
C LEU A 133 -9.34 7.66 -5.68
N LEU A 134 -8.33 6.92 -5.24
CA LEU A 134 -6.98 7.42 -4.97
C LEU A 134 -5.94 6.29 -4.89
N PRO A 135 -4.66 6.57 -5.15
CA PRO A 135 -3.59 5.62 -4.89
C PRO A 135 -3.23 5.61 -3.39
N GLY A 136 -2.85 4.46 -2.86
CA GLY A 136 -2.39 4.33 -1.47
C GLY A 136 -1.21 5.25 -1.11
N LYS A 137 -0.40 5.59 -2.12
CA LYS A 137 0.68 6.58 -2.03
C LYS A 137 0.20 7.97 -1.60
N SER A 138 -1.05 8.33 -1.90
CA SER A 138 -1.63 9.60 -1.43
C SER A 138 -1.92 9.59 0.08
N ILE A 139 -2.06 8.41 0.70
CA ILE A 139 -2.27 8.28 2.16
C ILE A 139 -0.92 8.32 2.88
N TRP A 140 0.05 7.54 2.39
CA TRP A 140 1.42 7.51 2.89
C TRP A 140 2.38 7.35 1.71
N SER A 141 3.15 8.40 1.41
CA SER A 141 3.91 8.51 0.16
C SER A 141 4.92 7.40 -0.09
N PHE A 142 5.41 6.75 0.96
CA PHE A 142 6.37 5.65 0.89
C PHE A 142 6.05 4.55 1.91
N SER A 143 4.83 4.02 1.83
CA SER A 143 4.37 2.97 2.74
C SER A 143 4.99 1.61 2.42
N PRO A 144 5.26 0.75 3.42
CA PRO A 144 5.55 -0.66 3.19
C PRO A 144 4.30 -1.35 2.66
N GLU A 145 4.50 -2.41 1.86
CA GLU A 145 3.36 -3.19 1.35
C GLU A 145 3.64 -4.70 1.50
N LYS A 146 4.38 -5.33 0.60
CA LYS A 146 4.72 -6.75 0.69
C LYS A 146 6.11 -6.96 1.29
N VAL A 147 6.27 -8.05 2.03
CA VAL A 147 7.55 -8.42 2.66
C VAL A 147 7.90 -9.88 2.37
N LEU A 148 9.19 -10.16 2.30
CA LEU A 148 9.69 -11.54 2.40
C LEU A 148 9.65 -11.97 3.86
N ALA A 149 8.75 -12.89 4.19
CA ALA A 149 8.62 -13.43 5.53
C ALA A 149 9.07 -14.89 5.60
N VAL A 150 9.86 -15.21 6.62
CA VAL A 150 10.30 -16.57 6.91
C VAL A 150 10.22 -16.81 8.43
N ARG A 151 10.15 -18.08 8.83
CA ARG A 151 10.20 -18.45 10.24
C ARG A 151 11.57 -18.11 10.83
N SER A 152 11.60 -17.58 12.05
CA SER A 152 12.84 -17.17 12.71
C SER A 152 13.78 -18.34 12.99
N ASP A 153 13.25 -19.49 13.38
CA ASP A 153 14.02 -20.72 13.60
C ASP A 153 14.68 -21.21 12.29
N TRP A 154 13.93 -21.18 11.18
CA TRP A 154 14.46 -21.53 9.87
C TRP A 154 15.54 -20.53 9.41
N ALA A 155 15.31 -19.23 9.56
CA ALA A 155 16.31 -18.22 9.20
C ALA A 155 17.63 -18.37 9.98
N SER A 156 17.54 -18.81 11.25
CA SER A 156 18.69 -19.05 12.10
C SER A 156 19.43 -20.36 11.77
N ALA A 157 18.68 -21.40 11.38
CA ALA A 157 19.26 -22.69 10.99
C ALA A 157 19.86 -22.65 9.57
N GLU A 158 19.18 -21.96 8.63
CA GLU A 158 19.49 -21.94 7.21
C GLU A 158 19.99 -20.56 6.75
N THR A 159 21.00 -20.01 7.44
CA THR A 159 21.51 -18.66 7.18
C THR A 159 21.97 -18.45 5.74
N GLY A 160 22.65 -19.45 5.15
CA GLY A 160 23.11 -19.41 3.76
C GLY A 160 21.97 -19.39 2.74
N LEU A 161 20.90 -20.15 3.00
CA LEU A 161 19.71 -20.19 2.13
C LEU A 161 18.88 -18.91 2.29
N SER A 162 18.71 -18.44 3.50
CA SER A 162 18.07 -17.16 3.82
C SER A 162 18.76 -15.99 3.10
N ALA A 163 20.09 -15.92 3.15
CA ALA A 163 20.85 -14.89 2.44
C ALA A 163 20.70 -15.00 0.92
N ARG A 164 20.66 -16.21 0.34
CA ARG A 164 20.41 -16.39 -1.11
C ARG A 164 19.02 -15.92 -1.50
N LEU A 165 18.02 -16.17 -0.67
CA LEU A 165 16.65 -15.73 -0.91
C LEU A 165 16.54 -14.20 -0.86
N ILE A 166 17.16 -13.54 0.13
CA ILE A 166 17.24 -12.08 0.21
C ILE A 166 17.89 -11.50 -1.05
N ARG A 167 19.01 -12.08 -1.48
CA ARG A 167 19.69 -11.65 -2.72
C ARG A 167 18.83 -11.82 -3.97
N ALA A 168 18.06 -12.90 -4.06
CA ALA A 168 17.15 -13.13 -5.18
C ALA A 168 16.06 -12.05 -5.23
N VAL A 169 15.41 -11.76 -4.11
CA VAL A 169 14.39 -10.70 -4.01
C VAL A 169 14.98 -9.33 -4.34
N TYR A 170 16.16 -8.99 -3.80
CA TYR A 170 16.86 -7.76 -4.10
C TYR A 170 17.14 -7.58 -5.61
N ARG A 171 17.68 -8.64 -6.25
CA ARG A 171 18.00 -8.61 -7.68
C ARG A 171 16.73 -8.50 -8.54
N SER A 172 15.67 -9.24 -8.18
CA SER A 172 14.37 -9.16 -8.87
C SER A 172 13.76 -7.76 -8.74
N GLY A 173 13.80 -7.18 -7.54
CA GLY A 173 13.33 -5.81 -7.31
C GLY A 173 14.10 -4.78 -8.13
N ARG A 174 15.43 -4.93 -8.23
CA ARG A 174 16.27 -4.09 -9.07
C ARG A 174 15.94 -4.24 -10.56
N TRP A 175 15.71 -5.46 -11.01
CA TRP A 175 15.35 -5.74 -12.40
C TRP A 175 13.99 -5.16 -12.77
N ILE A 176 12.96 -5.34 -11.92
CA ILE A 176 11.61 -4.79 -12.13
C ILE A 176 11.62 -3.24 -12.10
N ALA A 177 12.50 -2.64 -11.30
CA ALA A 177 12.62 -1.19 -11.22
C ALA A 177 13.23 -0.54 -12.47
N ASP A 178 13.82 -1.34 -13.37
CA ASP A 178 14.36 -0.87 -14.65
C ASP A 178 13.20 -0.70 -15.65
N PRO A 179 13.00 0.50 -16.22
CA PRO A 179 11.97 0.74 -17.22
C PRO A 179 12.06 -0.18 -18.44
N GLU A 180 13.29 -0.60 -18.84
CA GLU A 180 13.50 -1.50 -19.97
C GLU A 180 12.96 -2.93 -19.71
N SER A 181 12.88 -3.33 -18.44
CA SER A 181 12.35 -4.64 -18.05
C SER A 181 10.82 -4.65 -17.91
N ARG A 182 10.16 -3.52 -17.99
CA ARG A 182 8.73 -3.37 -17.65
C ARG A 182 7.81 -4.21 -18.52
N LEU A 183 7.95 -4.13 -19.84
CA LEU A 183 7.12 -4.91 -20.77
C LEU A 183 7.32 -6.40 -20.56
N LEU A 184 8.56 -6.86 -20.47
CA LEU A 184 8.87 -8.27 -20.22
C LEU A 184 8.32 -8.73 -18.86
N THR A 185 8.36 -7.86 -17.84
CA THR A 185 7.74 -8.12 -16.53
C THR A 185 6.25 -8.31 -16.65
N ALA A 186 5.56 -7.42 -17.39
CA ALA A 186 4.11 -7.49 -17.62
C ALA A 186 3.73 -8.78 -18.35
N GLU A 187 4.44 -9.13 -19.43
CA GLU A 187 4.24 -10.38 -20.17
C GLU A 187 4.48 -11.62 -19.31
N LEU A 188 5.52 -11.59 -18.45
CA LEU A 188 5.78 -12.72 -17.55
C LEU A 188 4.66 -12.87 -16.53
N LEU A 189 4.22 -11.77 -15.90
CA LEU A 189 3.17 -11.78 -14.88
C LEU A 189 1.78 -12.05 -15.45
N SER A 190 1.55 -11.83 -16.77
CA SER A 190 0.27 -12.12 -17.43
C SER A 190 -0.03 -13.61 -17.57
N ARG A 191 0.98 -14.47 -17.42
CA ARG A 191 0.81 -15.91 -17.57
C ARG A 191 -0.15 -16.49 -16.53
N PRO A 192 -0.88 -17.59 -16.87
CA PRO A 192 -1.83 -18.24 -15.97
C PRO A 192 -1.24 -18.72 -14.63
N GLU A 193 0.09 -19.00 -14.60
CA GLU A 193 0.78 -19.41 -13.39
C GLU A 193 0.94 -18.26 -12.38
N TYR A 194 0.75 -16.99 -12.82
CA TYR A 194 0.92 -15.80 -12.02
C TYR A 194 -0.40 -15.03 -11.84
N LEU A 195 -0.63 -13.96 -12.60
CA LEU A 195 -1.81 -13.11 -12.43
C LEU A 195 -2.99 -13.53 -13.31
N ASP A 196 -2.70 -14.12 -14.48
CA ASP A 196 -3.71 -14.48 -15.48
C ASP A 196 -4.56 -13.26 -15.91
N LEU A 197 -3.90 -12.17 -16.22
CA LEU A 197 -4.49 -10.88 -16.58
C LEU A 197 -3.82 -10.32 -17.86
N PRO A 198 -4.49 -9.41 -18.60
CA PRO A 198 -3.90 -8.76 -19.75
C PRO A 198 -2.58 -8.03 -19.40
N PRO A 199 -1.50 -8.18 -20.19
CA PRO A 199 -0.22 -7.56 -19.89
C PRO A 199 -0.28 -6.03 -19.88
N GLU A 200 -1.20 -5.41 -20.62
CA GLU A 200 -1.40 -3.97 -20.67
C GLU A 200 -1.86 -3.41 -19.32
N VAL A 201 -2.73 -4.13 -18.63
CA VAL A 201 -3.24 -3.75 -17.30
C VAL A 201 -2.10 -3.83 -16.27
N ILE A 202 -1.30 -4.88 -16.37
CA ILE A 202 -0.13 -5.08 -15.50
C ILE A 202 0.93 -4.00 -15.77
N GLU A 203 1.17 -3.68 -17.06
CA GLU A 203 2.13 -2.64 -17.44
C GLU A 203 1.72 -1.27 -16.87
N ARG A 204 0.43 -0.89 -17.01
CA ARG A 204 -0.10 0.35 -16.41
C ARG A 204 0.11 0.40 -14.90
N ALA A 205 -0.13 -0.71 -14.20
CA ALA A 205 0.13 -0.81 -12.76
C ALA A 205 1.63 -0.65 -12.42
N LEU A 206 2.52 -1.23 -13.22
CA LEU A 206 3.97 -1.12 -13.03
C LEU A 206 4.51 0.28 -13.37
N SER A 207 3.93 0.96 -14.36
CA SER A 207 4.33 2.30 -14.78
C SER A 207 3.72 3.41 -13.93
N GLY A 208 2.57 3.16 -13.30
CA GLY A 208 1.76 4.16 -12.63
C GLY A 208 0.91 5.01 -13.59
N ASN A 209 0.78 4.60 -14.87
CA ASN A 209 -0.09 5.25 -15.85
C ASN A 209 -1.48 4.61 -15.78
N LEU A 210 -2.28 5.04 -14.84
CA LEU A 210 -3.56 4.43 -14.51
C LEU A 210 -4.70 5.02 -15.35
N ILE A 211 -5.63 4.16 -15.79
CA ILE A 211 -6.97 4.56 -16.23
C ILE A 211 -7.84 4.54 -14.98
N ILE A 212 -8.42 5.67 -14.60
CA ILE A 212 -9.10 5.81 -13.31
C ILE A 212 -10.62 5.70 -13.40
N SER A 213 -11.17 5.77 -14.62
CA SER A 213 -12.62 5.65 -14.85
C SER A 213 -12.92 4.94 -16.15
N SER A 214 -14.14 4.41 -16.27
CA SER A 214 -14.68 3.78 -17.50
C SER A 214 -14.72 4.72 -18.70
N ARG A 215 -14.66 6.04 -18.47
CA ARG A 215 -14.55 7.07 -19.52
C ARG A 215 -13.13 7.19 -20.11
N GLY A 216 -12.18 6.41 -19.65
CA GLY A 216 -10.79 6.43 -20.11
C GLY A 216 -9.96 7.59 -19.53
N GLU A 217 -10.40 8.20 -18.44
CA GLU A 217 -9.63 9.24 -17.76
C GLU A 217 -8.31 8.68 -17.21
N GLN A 218 -7.19 9.34 -17.54
CA GLN A 218 -5.86 8.86 -17.19
C GLN A 218 -5.19 9.73 -16.14
N ARG A 219 -4.44 9.08 -15.24
CA ARG A 219 -3.57 9.74 -14.27
C ARG A 219 -2.21 9.04 -14.21
N THR A 220 -1.16 9.83 -14.12
CA THR A 220 0.20 9.32 -13.88
C THR A 220 0.55 9.52 -12.41
N VAL A 221 0.97 8.47 -11.75
CA VAL A 221 1.42 8.45 -10.36
C VAL A 221 2.89 8.04 -10.33
N ASP A 222 3.77 9.01 -10.28
CA ASP A 222 5.21 8.75 -10.23
C ASP A 222 5.59 7.94 -8.99
N GLY A 223 6.37 6.87 -9.20
CA GLY A 223 6.76 5.97 -8.11
C GLY A 223 5.56 5.32 -7.43
N PHE A 224 4.50 4.98 -8.19
CA PHE A 224 3.31 4.27 -7.72
C PHE A 224 3.67 2.95 -7.02
N VAL A 225 4.61 2.21 -7.59
CA VAL A 225 5.17 0.98 -7.03
C VAL A 225 6.68 1.12 -6.89
N GLY A 226 7.20 0.81 -5.72
CA GLY A 226 8.64 0.83 -5.44
C GLY A 226 9.18 -0.55 -5.06
N PHE A 227 10.02 -1.14 -5.92
CA PHE A 227 10.63 -2.44 -5.64
C PHE A 227 12.08 -2.36 -5.17
N HIS A 228 12.78 -1.25 -5.46
CA HIS A 228 14.22 -1.14 -5.20
C HIS A 228 14.67 0.29 -4.89
N LYS A 229 14.28 1.26 -5.72
CA LYS A 229 14.73 2.65 -5.65
C LYS A 229 14.38 3.28 -4.28
N GLY A 230 15.28 4.10 -3.74
CA GLY A 230 15.05 4.76 -2.45
C GLY A 230 15.01 3.79 -1.26
N ALA A 231 15.72 2.65 -1.33
CA ALA A 231 15.69 1.58 -0.33
C ALA A 231 14.27 1.00 -0.09
N ALA A 232 13.45 0.88 -1.16
CA ALA A 232 12.06 0.40 -1.07
C ALA A 232 11.95 -1.03 -0.50
N ASN A 233 12.94 -1.88 -0.70
CA ASN A 233 12.96 -3.24 -0.16
C ASN A 233 13.81 -3.38 1.12
N PHE A 234 14.25 -2.27 1.71
CA PHE A 234 14.96 -2.31 3.00
C PHE A 234 13.96 -2.46 4.16
N PRO A 235 14.15 -3.43 5.05
CA PRO A 235 13.21 -3.68 6.15
C PRO A 235 13.41 -2.69 7.31
N TRP A 236 12.84 -1.49 7.19
CA TRP A 236 12.89 -0.44 8.22
C TRP A 236 12.14 -0.89 9.48
N ARG A 237 12.81 -0.96 10.61
CA ARG A 237 12.18 -1.31 11.90
C ARG A 237 11.06 -0.36 12.28
N SER A 238 11.22 0.93 11.97
CA SER A 238 10.21 1.96 12.21
C SER A 238 8.89 1.69 11.48
N GLN A 239 8.92 1.09 10.28
CA GLN A 239 7.71 0.69 9.56
C GLN A 239 6.98 -0.46 10.27
N ALA A 240 7.69 -1.50 10.72
CA ALA A 240 7.09 -2.55 11.53
C ALA A 240 6.50 -2.00 12.84
N GLN A 241 7.19 -1.05 13.45
CA GLN A 241 6.73 -0.40 14.69
C GLN A 241 5.50 0.48 14.44
N TRP A 242 5.41 1.20 13.31
CA TRP A 242 4.20 1.93 12.95
C TRP A 242 3.00 0.99 12.81
N ILE A 243 3.15 -0.13 12.09
CA ILE A 243 2.10 -1.15 11.94
C ILE A 243 1.67 -1.68 13.33
N ALA A 244 2.63 -2.04 14.18
CA ALA A 244 2.35 -2.52 15.52
C ALA A 244 1.64 -1.47 16.40
N ASN A 245 1.98 -0.18 16.22
CA ASN A 245 1.30 0.91 16.91
C ASN A 245 -0.19 1.01 16.51
N GLN A 246 -0.52 0.86 15.22
CA GLN A 246 -1.91 0.83 14.75
C GLN A 246 -2.65 -0.39 15.30
N LEU A 247 -2.03 -1.56 15.23
CA LEU A 247 -2.59 -2.80 15.78
C LEU A 247 -2.82 -2.71 17.29
N ALA A 248 -1.85 -2.22 18.05
CA ALA A 248 -1.95 -2.08 19.50
C ALA A 248 -3.11 -1.16 19.90
N ALA A 249 -3.25 -0.01 19.25
CA ALA A 249 -4.33 0.93 19.50
C ALA A 249 -5.71 0.31 19.21
N ARG A 250 -5.84 -0.45 18.12
CA ARG A 250 -7.11 -1.05 17.71
C ARG A 250 -7.50 -2.29 18.52
N MET A 251 -6.51 -3.10 18.92
CA MET A 251 -6.71 -4.36 19.61
C MET A 251 -6.58 -4.28 21.14
N GLY A 252 -6.29 -3.08 21.67
CA GLY A 252 -6.10 -2.87 23.11
C GLY A 252 -4.85 -3.55 23.66
N LEU A 253 -3.79 -3.69 22.85
CA LEU A 253 -2.54 -4.29 23.28
C LEU A 253 -1.65 -3.26 23.98
N ASP A 254 -0.71 -3.73 24.81
CA ASP A 254 0.32 -2.85 25.36
C ASP A 254 1.18 -2.28 24.23
N ARG A 255 1.18 -0.95 24.14
CA ARG A 255 1.85 -0.23 23.04
C ARG A 255 3.37 -0.39 23.09
N GLU A 256 3.96 -0.23 24.27
CA GLU A 256 5.43 -0.26 24.44
C GLU A 256 5.97 -1.67 24.12
N GLU A 257 5.30 -2.68 24.62
CA GLU A 257 5.65 -4.08 24.34
C GLU A 257 5.47 -4.41 22.83
N SER A 258 4.38 -3.95 22.22
CA SER A 258 4.12 -4.16 20.79
C SER A 258 5.20 -3.52 19.92
N LEU A 259 5.62 -2.28 20.22
CA LEU A 259 6.70 -1.60 19.51
C LEU A 259 8.03 -2.31 19.68
N ARG A 260 8.32 -2.79 20.88
CA ARG A 260 9.56 -3.53 21.20
C ARG A 260 9.63 -4.85 20.42
N GLN A 261 8.54 -5.60 20.36
CA GLN A 261 8.46 -6.85 19.60
C GLN A 261 8.56 -6.59 18.09
N ALA A 262 7.85 -5.60 17.58
CA ALA A 262 7.87 -5.25 16.16
C ALA A 262 9.25 -4.85 15.64
N ALA A 263 10.05 -4.17 16.47
CA ALA A 263 11.42 -3.82 16.11
C ALA A 263 12.33 -5.03 15.83
N GLN A 264 11.90 -6.24 16.23
CA GLN A 264 12.65 -7.49 16.00
C GLN A 264 12.12 -8.27 14.78
N VAL A 265 10.96 -7.90 14.23
CA VAL A 265 10.33 -8.60 13.11
C VAL A 265 11.02 -8.24 11.79
N PHE A 266 11.24 -6.95 11.53
CA PHE A 266 12.01 -6.53 10.37
C PHE A 266 13.51 -6.62 10.70
N ARG A 267 14.25 -7.32 9.83
CA ARG A 267 15.62 -7.76 10.08
C ARG A 267 16.63 -7.07 9.16
N PRO A 268 16.88 -5.74 9.35
CA PRO A 268 17.89 -5.01 8.56
C PRO A 268 19.31 -5.56 8.74
N ASP A 269 19.58 -6.22 9.85
CA ASP A 269 20.84 -6.92 10.13
C ASP A 269 21.07 -8.08 9.15
N LEU A 270 20.08 -8.97 8.97
CA LEU A 270 20.16 -10.06 8.00
C LEU A 270 20.20 -9.53 6.56
N TYR A 271 19.46 -8.47 6.30
CA TYR A 271 19.43 -7.84 4.97
C TYR A 271 20.79 -7.27 4.61
N ARG A 272 21.46 -6.51 5.50
CA ARG A 272 22.81 -5.97 5.28
C ARG A 272 23.83 -7.09 5.09
N ALA A 273 23.85 -8.07 5.99
CA ALA A 273 24.79 -9.21 5.89
C ALA A 273 24.62 -10.00 4.57
N ALA A 274 23.38 -10.16 4.11
CA ALA A 274 23.11 -10.85 2.84
C ALA A 274 23.57 -10.07 1.62
N LEU A 275 23.61 -8.74 1.67
CA LEU A 275 23.88 -7.87 0.53
C LEU A 275 25.25 -7.18 0.60
N GLU A 276 26.07 -7.49 1.60
CA GLU A 276 27.46 -7.02 1.68
C GLU A 276 28.19 -7.31 0.38
N GLY A 277 28.82 -6.28 -0.21
CA GLY A 277 29.52 -6.36 -1.49
C GLY A 277 28.64 -6.58 -2.73
N ILE A 278 27.30 -6.58 -2.58
CA ILE A 278 26.33 -6.80 -3.68
C ILE A 278 25.49 -5.55 -3.92
N ALA A 279 24.99 -4.93 -2.86
CA ALA A 279 24.18 -3.72 -2.96
C ALA A 279 25.05 -2.52 -3.37
N LEU A 280 24.43 -1.59 -4.11
CA LEU A 280 25.08 -0.34 -4.52
C LEU A 280 25.31 0.59 -3.33
N ASP A 281 24.38 0.61 -2.40
CA ASP A 281 24.44 1.33 -1.13
C ASP A 281 23.35 0.83 -0.18
N LEU A 282 23.59 0.89 1.12
CA LEU A 282 22.65 0.43 2.14
C LEU A 282 22.48 1.50 3.23
N PRO A 283 21.25 1.69 3.77
CA PRO A 283 21.02 2.62 4.87
C PRO A 283 21.92 2.29 6.08
N GLY A 284 22.55 3.31 6.66
CA GLY A 284 23.30 3.19 7.91
C GLY A 284 22.40 2.96 9.12
N ALA A 285 21.24 3.65 9.15
CA ALA A 285 20.24 3.48 10.20
C ALA A 285 19.35 2.26 9.95
N SER A 286 18.76 1.70 11.01
CA SER A 286 17.77 0.62 10.94
C SER A 286 16.33 1.12 11.12
N SER A 287 16.17 2.34 11.59
CA SER A 287 14.90 3.04 11.80
C SER A 287 15.02 4.49 11.33
N LYS A 288 13.90 5.10 11.03
CA LYS A 288 13.77 6.53 10.74
C LYS A 288 12.48 7.06 11.36
N ILE A 289 12.30 8.37 11.38
CA ILE A 289 11.00 8.96 11.71
C ILE A 289 10.15 8.86 10.44
N GLU A 290 9.09 8.04 10.48
CA GLU A 290 8.18 7.90 9.36
C GLU A 290 7.35 9.17 9.17
N GLY A 291 7.16 9.59 7.93
CA GLY A 291 6.43 10.81 7.59
C GLY A 291 7.22 12.11 7.74
N SER A 292 8.55 12.05 7.92
CA SER A 292 9.38 13.25 8.16
C SER A 292 10.13 13.76 6.92
N ILE A 293 10.16 13.01 5.83
CA ILE A 293 10.92 13.35 4.63
C ILE A 293 9.98 14.02 3.63
N GLU A 294 10.16 15.33 3.42
CA GLU A 294 9.31 16.12 2.50
C GLU A 294 9.82 16.12 1.05
N VAL A 295 11.14 16.05 0.89
CA VAL A 295 11.80 16.06 -0.42
C VAL A 295 12.84 14.95 -0.48
N GLU A 296 13.28 14.59 -1.67
CA GLU A 296 14.40 13.64 -1.82
C GLU A 296 15.58 14.07 -0.96
N THR A 297 15.96 13.21 0.00
CA THR A 297 16.92 13.55 1.06
C THR A 297 18.08 12.55 1.08
N PRO A 298 19.33 12.99 0.91
CA PRO A 298 20.49 12.16 1.14
C PRO A 298 20.57 11.73 2.61
N VAL A 299 20.84 10.45 2.83
CA VAL A 299 20.91 9.87 4.18
C VAL A 299 22.25 9.19 4.43
N ALA A 300 22.59 9.02 5.69
CA ALA A 300 23.76 8.23 6.07
C ALA A 300 23.62 6.79 5.54
N SER A 301 24.58 6.37 4.76
CA SER A 301 24.62 5.07 4.09
C SER A 301 26.05 4.56 3.99
N GLU A 302 26.23 3.30 3.62
CA GLU A 302 27.53 2.64 3.58
C GLU A 302 28.54 3.39 2.69
N TYR A 303 28.09 3.90 1.53
CA TYR A 303 28.94 4.64 0.57
C TYR A 303 28.53 6.10 0.38
N GLY A 304 27.58 6.62 1.14
CA GLY A 304 27.14 8.00 1.09
C GLY A 304 26.39 8.40 -0.19
N ARG A 305 25.75 7.44 -0.87
CA ARG A 305 25.09 7.67 -2.17
C ARG A 305 23.57 7.47 -2.11
N LEU A 306 23.05 7.08 -0.96
CA LEU A 306 21.64 6.77 -0.80
C LEU A 306 20.82 8.04 -0.61
N THR A 307 19.80 8.19 -1.44
CA THR A 307 18.75 9.21 -1.29
C THR A 307 17.43 8.52 -1.04
N LEU A 308 16.71 8.96 -0.01
CA LEU A 308 15.35 8.49 0.27
C LEU A 308 14.33 9.45 -0.36
N PRO A 309 13.26 8.91 -0.94
CA PRO A 309 12.15 9.72 -1.45
C PRO A 309 11.32 10.32 -0.31
N PRO A 310 10.43 11.29 -0.62
CA PRO A 310 9.41 11.75 0.32
C PRO A 310 8.59 10.58 0.90
N ASP A 311 8.30 10.64 2.21
CA ASP A 311 7.56 9.60 2.91
C ASP A 311 6.39 10.15 3.75
N LEU A 312 5.85 11.31 3.39
CA LEU A 312 4.83 12.01 4.14
C LEU A 312 3.53 11.21 4.27
N PHE A 313 2.91 11.30 5.43
CA PHE A 313 1.50 10.99 5.59
C PHE A 313 0.64 12.15 5.07
N PHE A 314 -0.58 11.87 4.59
CA PHE A 314 -1.48 12.88 4.03
C PHE A 314 -1.88 13.98 5.02
N ASP A 315 -1.92 13.64 6.31
CA ASP A 315 -2.27 14.54 7.40
C ASP A 315 -1.05 15.20 8.06
N ARG A 316 0.16 15.01 7.48
CA ARG A 316 1.42 15.58 7.94
C ARG A 316 1.87 15.15 9.34
N ARG A 317 1.25 14.13 9.90
CA ARG A 317 1.75 13.52 11.15
C ARG A 317 3.05 12.80 10.90
N THR A 318 3.83 12.67 11.95
CA THR A 318 5.06 11.87 11.96
C THR A 318 4.95 10.76 12.99
N PHE A 319 5.65 9.66 12.75
CA PHE A 319 5.78 8.58 13.72
C PHE A 319 7.25 8.39 14.09
N ASP A 320 7.57 8.77 15.34
CA ASP A 320 8.88 8.52 15.96
C ASP A 320 8.74 7.30 16.89
N PRO A 321 9.35 6.14 16.57
CA PRO A 321 9.28 4.96 17.42
C PRO A 321 9.93 5.16 18.80
N ASP A 322 10.86 6.12 18.92
CA ASP A 322 11.62 6.39 20.14
C ASP A 322 11.01 7.54 20.99
N ALA A 323 9.94 8.18 20.53
CA ALA A 323 9.33 9.32 21.24
C ALA A 323 8.94 8.99 22.70
N THR A 324 8.43 7.79 22.94
CA THR A 324 8.04 7.32 24.28
C THR A 324 9.25 7.11 25.20
N ILE A 325 10.37 6.67 24.66
CA ILE A 325 11.61 6.46 25.40
C ILE A 325 12.19 7.82 25.81
N ARG A 326 12.19 8.79 24.90
CA ARG A 326 12.69 10.16 25.17
C ARG A 326 11.88 10.88 26.24
N SER A 327 10.57 10.74 26.25
CA SER A 327 9.70 11.37 27.26
C SER A 327 9.95 10.83 28.68
N LYS A 328 10.28 9.55 28.83
CA LYS A 328 10.62 8.95 30.13
C LYS A 328 11.99 9.39 30.67
N ILE A 329 12.92 9.72 29.78
CA ILE A 329 14.27 10.21 30.16
C ILE A 329 14.19 11.67 30.65
N THR A 330 13.38 12.50 30.00
CA THR A 330 13.19 13.92 30.40
C THR A 330 12.41 14.08 31.69
N HIS A 331 11.65 13.10 32.15
CA HIS A 331 10.95 13.14 33.45
C HIS A 331 11.75 12.53 34.62
N LYS A 332 12.96 12.04 34.37
CA LYS A 332 13.85 11.50 35.42
C LYS A 332 14.99 12.44 35.80
N ASN A 333 15.08 13.60 35.22
CA ASN A 333 15.98 14.71 35.59
C ASN A 333 15.11 15.86 36.14
#